data_4c21ad374ff7830702093e726b382182
#
_entry.id   4c21ad374ff7830702093e726b382182
#
_cell.length_a   1.000
_cell.length_b   1.000
_cell.length_c   1.000
_cell.angle_alpha   90.00
_cell.angle_beta   90.00
_cell.angle_gamma   90.00
#
_symmetry.space_group_name_H-M   'P 1'
#
loop_
_entity.id
_entity.type
_entity.pdbx_description
1 polymer ?
#
loop_
_entity_poly.entity_id
_entity_poly.type
_entity_poly.pdbx_seq_one_letter_code
_entity_poly.pdbx_strand_id
1 'polypeptide(L)'
;IMQTFSNNVVIVLNVDNANRHDLLSAFNFFEEKRIKIPVILKGSYQSSDFEKVAIDASIDIGSILLEGMGNGIWIQTKDFDSKINELSFLILQNTRTRIFKTDYISCPSCGRTKFDLQETTALVKEHTNHLKGLKISVMGCIVNGPGEMADADYGYVGSGDGVISLYKGKELVKRNISSEQAVDELIQLIKENDDWVDPKN
;
A
#
# COMPACT_ATOMS: atom_id res chain seq x y z
N ILE A 1 14.12 -8.58 39.11
CA ILE A 1 13.59 -9.93 38.80
C ILE A 1 13.24 -9.88 37.33
N MET A 2 14.13 -10.32 36.43
CA MET A 2 13.80 -10.56 35.05
C MET A 2 12.90 -11.80 34.98
N GLN A 3 11.59 -11.58 34.85
CA GLN A 3 10.70 -12.68 34.48
C GLN A 3 10.98 -13.02 33.03
N THR A 4 11.43 -14.23 32.76
CA THR A 4 11.46 -14.83 31.42
C THR A 4 10.04 -15.00 31.00
N PHE A 5 9.54 -14.05 30.17
CA PHE A 5 8.25 -14.21 29.50
C PHE A 5 8.36 -15.40 28.54
N SER A 6 7.39 -16.31 28.61
CA SER A 6 7.28 -17.38 27.62
C SER A 6 7.06 -16.77 26.24
N ASN A 7 7.47 -17.45 25.16
CA ASN A 7 7.41 -16.97 23.76
C ASN A 7 5.97 -16.70 23.22
N ASN A 8 4.95 -16.74 24.08
CA ASN A 8 3.52 -16.63 23.71
C ASN A 8 2.84 -15.37 24.30
N VAL A 9 3.58 -14.31 24.56
CA VAL A 9 3.05 -13.06 25.10
C VAL A 9 3.05 -12.00 24.02
N VAL A 10 1.97 -11.24 23.93
CA VAL A 10 1.86 -10.02 23.12
C VAL A 10 1.45 -8.86 24.04
N ILE A 11 1.89 -7.65 23.71
CA ILE A 11 1.42 -6.43 24.36
C ILE A 11 0.28 -5.88 23.50
N VAL A 12 -0.84 -5.52 24.12
CA VAL A 12 -1.91 -4.77 23.46
C VAL A 12 -1.87 -3.34 24.00
N LEU A 13 -1.61 -2.40 23.11
CA LEU A 13 -1.52 -0.98 23.43
C LEU A 13 -2.74 -0.27 22.87
N ASN A 14 -3.58 0.30 23.74
CA ASN A 14 -4.72 1.11 23.31
C ASN A 14 -4.21 2.47 22.80
N VAL A 15 -4.62 2.83 21.58
CA VAL A 15 -4.18 4.06 20.92
C VAL A 15 -5.30 5.11 20.81
N ASP A 16 -6.56 4.70 20.89
CA ASP A 16 -7.72 5.59 20.87
C ASP A 16 -7.71 6.54 22.08
N ASN A 17 -7.84 7.83 21.82
CA ASN A 17 -7.76 8.90 22.84
C ASN A 17 -6.44 8.95 23.62
N ALA A 18 -5.42 8.21 23.20
CA ALA A 18 -4.13 8.28 23.84
C ALA A 18 -3.33 9.51 23.37
N ASN A 19 -2.56 10.10 24.29
CA ASN A 19 -1.63 11.13 23.89
C ASN A 19 -0.49 10.49 23.09
N ARG A 20 -0.21 11.01 21.89
CA ARG A 20 0.88 10.51 21.03
C ARG A 20 2.23 10.47 21.76
N HIS A 21 2.52 11.48 22.58
CA HIS A 21 3.76 11.52 23.35
C HIS A 21 3.89 10.34 24.31
N ASP A 22 2.79 9.94 24.96
CA ASP A 22 2.80 8.80 25.91
C ASP A 22 3.00 7.49 25.16
N LEU A 23 2.41 7.33 23.97
CA LEU A 23 2.63 6.18 23.10
C LEU A 23 4.09 6.06 22.66
N LEU A 24 4.68 7.15 22.18
CA LEU A 24 6.10 7.18 21.79
C LEU A 24 7.03 6.90 22.99
N SER A 25 6.71 7.43 24.16
CA SER A 25 7.46 7.17 25.38
C SER A 25 7.42 5.69 25.80
N ALA A 26 6.26 5.03 25.62
CA ALA A 26 6.14 3.59 25.85
C ALA A 26 7.04 2.77 24.92
N PHE A 27 7.09 3.10 23.63
CA PHE A 27 7.97 2.43 22.68
C PHE A 27 9.44 2.70 22.94
N ASN A 28 9.83 3.94 23.28
CA ASN A 28 11.18 4.28 23.70
C ASN A 28 11.60 3.45 24.94
N PHE A 29 10.69 3.30 25.91
CA PHE A 29 10.94 2.44 27.07
C PHE A 29 11.15 0.97 26.66
N PHE A 30 10.36 0.43 25.71
CA PHE A 30 10.56 -0.93 25.22
C PHE A 30 11.93 -1.10 24.55
N GLU A 31 12.36 -0.12 23.78
CA GLU A 31 13.67 -0.13 23.11
C GLU A 31 14.81 -0.04 24.12
N GLU A 32 14.78 0.92 25.05
CA GLU A 32 15.78 1.07 26.11
C GLU A 32 15.93 -0.20 26.97
N LYS A 33 14.80 -0.84 27.30
CA LYS A 33 14.78 -2.09 28.07
C LYS A 33 15.01 -3.34 27.23
N ARG A 34 15.21 -3.19 25.91
CA ARG A 34 15.37 -4.30 24.95
C ARG A 34 14.23 -5.32 25.02
N ILE A 35 13.00 -4.83 25.20
CA ILE A 35 11.80 -5.65 25.24
C ILE A 35 11.41 -5.97 23.79
N LYS A 36 11.55 -7.24 23.39
CA LYS A 36 11.24 -7.73 22.03
C LYS A 36 9.91 -8.48 22.00
N ILE A 37 8.90 -7.98 22.68
CA ILE A 37 7.55 -8.55 22.69
C ILE A 37 6.76 -7.87 21.57
N PRO A 38 6.04 -8.64 20.71
CA PRO A 38 5.16 -8.05 19.69
C PRO A 38 4.10 -7.13 20.31
N VAL A 39 3.88 -5.99 19.69
CA VAL A 39 2.90 -4.98 20.13
C VAL A 39 1.76 -4.89 19.11
N ILE A 40 0.54 -5.10 19.59
CA ILE A 40 -0.70 -4.88 18.83
C ILE A 40 -1.25 -3.50 19.19
N LEU A 41 -1.44 -2.65 18.20
CA LEU A 41 -2.08 -1.34 18.35
C LEU A 41 -3.59 -1.54 18.31
N LYS A 42 -4.28 -1.22 19.39
CA LYS A 42 -5.73 -1.39 19.51
C LYS A 42 -6.42 -0.03 19.54
N GLY A 43 -7.34 0.21 18.59
CA GLY A 43 -8.27 1.34 18.60
C GLY A 43 -9.71 0.87 18.76
N SER A 44 -10.50 1.54 19.61
CA SER A 44 -11.91 1.23 19.89
C SER A 44 -12.79 2.41 19.49
N TYR A 45 -13.59 2.24 18.44
CA TYR A 45 -14.37 3.32 17.84
C TYR A 45 -15.86 3.05 17.98
N GLN A 46 -16.58 4.05 18.52
CA GLN A 46 -18.03 3.91 18.83
C GLN A 46 -18.92 4.45 17.71
N SER A 47 -18.34 5.02 16.64
CA SER A 47 -19.12 5.51 15.52
C SER A 47 -19.69 4.38 14.67
N SER A 48 -20.94 4.55 14.22
CA SER A 48 -21.56 3.72 13.18
C SER A 48 -21.24 4.23 11.77
N ASP A 49 -20.58 5.38 11.65
CA ASP A 49 -20.10 5.94 10.39
C ASP A 49 -18.74 5.34 10.06
N PHE A 50 -18.70 4.56 8.98
CA PHE A 50 -17.50 3.86 8.54
C PHE A 50 -16.38 4.84 8.10
N GLU A 51 -16.71 5.96 7.45
CA GLU A 51 -15.71 6.94 7.00
C GLU A 51 -15.02 7.56 8.21
N LYS A 52 -15.81 7.91 9.25
CA LYS A 52 -15.24 8.43 10.49
C LYS A 52 -14.33 7.42 11.16
N VAL A 53 -14.74 6.14 11.26
CA VAL A 53 -13.88 5.07 11.80
C VAL A 53 -12.61 4.92 11.00
N ALA A 54 -12.70 4.97 9.67
CA ALA A 54 -11.54 4.84 8.79
C ALA A 54 -10.53 5.98 8.99
N ILE A 55 -11.01 7.22 9.13
CA ILE A 55 -10.17 8.39 9.40
C ILE A 55 -9.52 8.28 10.78
N ASP A 56 -10.32 8.07 11.82
CA ASP A 56 -9.84 8.01 13.20
C ASP A 56 -8.80 6.89 13.37
N ALA A 57 -9.08 5.67 12.88
CA ALA A 57 -8.16 4.53 12.93
C ALA A 57 -6.89 4.77 12.12
N SER A 58 -6.99 5.43 10.97
CA SER A 58 -5.80 5.76 10.15
C SER A 58 -4.90 6.76 10.85
N ILE A 59 -5.47 7.73 11.56
CA ILE A 59 -4.71 8.70 12.35
C ILE A 59 -4.08 8.02 13.57
N ASP A 60 -4.87 7.34 14.39
CA ASP A 60 -4.41 6.81 15.67
C ASP A 60 -3.39 5.68 15.49
N ILE A 61 -3.73 4.69 14.65
CA ILE A 61 -2.90 3.50 14.42
C ILE A 61 -1.84 3.77 13.35
N GLY A 62 -2.25 4.35 12.22
CA GLY A 62 -1.37 4.56 11.07
C GLY A 62 -0.21 5.48 11.40
N SER A 63 -0.40 6.53 12.20
CA SER A 63 0.68 7.43 12.61
C SER A 63 1.78 6.74 13.43
N ILE A 64 1.43 5.75 14.24
CA ILE A 64 2.40 4.97 15.03
C ILE A 64 3.14 3.97 14.14
N LEU A 65 2.42 3.32 13.22
CA LEU A 65 3.03 2.40 12.26
C LEU A 65 4.03 3.09 11.32
N LEU A 66 3.77 4.35 10.92
CA LEU A 66 4.69 5.15 10.09
C LEU A 66 6.01 5.45 10.80
N GLU A 67 6.04 5.49 12.14
CA GLU A 67 7.26 5.59 12.93
C GLU A 67 8.00 4.23 13.07
N GLY A 68 7.51 3.17 12.43
CA GLY A 68 8.06 1.83 12.53
C GLY A 68 7.69 1.11 13.84
N MET A 69 6.70 1.62 14.57
CA MET A 69 6.29 1.10 15.88
C MET A 69 5.01 0.27 15.78
N GLY A 70 4.95 -0.87 16.46
CA GLY A 70 3.84 -1.82 16.42
C GLY A 70 4.03 -2.94 15.40
N ASN A 71 3.41 -4.09 15.68
CA ASN A 71 3.54 -5.32 14.89
C ASN A 71 2.21 -5.83 14.36
N GLY A 72 1.10 -5.25 14.82
CA GLY A 72 -0.25 -5.64 14.39
C GLY A 72 -1.29 -4.61 14.75
N ILE A 73 -2.48 -4.79 14.18
CA ILE A 73 -3.64 -3.91 14.34
C ILE A 73 -4.81 -4.69 14.93
N TRP A 74 -5.55 -4.02 15.82
CA TRP A 74 -6.86 -4.45 16.29
C TRP A 74 -7.82 -3.25 16.28
N ILE A 75 -8.71 -3.20 15.31
CA ILE A 75 -9.79 -2.21 15.26
C ILE A 75 -11.06 -2.84 15.85
N GLN A 76 -11.58 -2.23 16.89
CA GLN A 76 -12.81 -2.64 17.55
C GLN A 76 -13.90 -1.61 17.27
N THR A 77 -15.04 -2.07 16.76
CA THR A 77 -16.25 -1.25 16.51
C THR A 77 -17.47 -1.91 17.14
N LYS A 78 -18.59 -1.20 17.19
CA LYS A 78 -19.86 -1.78 17.67
C LYS A 78 -20.39 -2.84 16.71
N ASP A 79 -20.28 -2.56 15.42
CA ASP A 79 -20.78 -3.42 14.35
C ASP A 79 -19.58 -4.17 13.75
N PHE A 80 -19.67 -5.50 13.73
CA PHE A 80 -18.67 -6.31 13.06
C PHE A 80 -18.95 -6.26 11.56
N ASP A 81 -18.08 -5.64 10.81
CA ASP A 81 -18.16 -5.53 9.35
C ASP A 81 -16.87 -6.07 8.73
N SER A 82 -17.02 -6.82 7.63
CA SER A 82 -15.90 -7.25 6.79
C SER A 82 -15.03 -6.08 6.33
N LYS A 83 -15.62 -4.88 6.18
CA LYS A 83 -14.91 -3.64 5.87
C LYS A 83 -13.85 -3.24 6.90
N ILE A 84 -14.04 -3.59 8.18
CA ILE A 84 -13.06 -3.31 9.23
C ILE A 84 -11.79 -4.14 9.03
N ASN A 85 -11.93 -5.39 8.59
CA ASN A 85 -10.79 -6.22 8.25
C ASN A 85 -10.05 -5.67 7.02
N GLU A 86 -10.78 -5.26 5.98
CA GLU A 86 -10.21 -4.61 4.81
C GLU A 86 -9.50 -3.30 5.17
N LEU A 87 -10.12 -2.45 6.01
CA LEU A 87 -9.51 -1.22 6.52
C LEU A 87 -8.19 -1.49 7.24
N SER A 88 -8.14 -2.52 8.09
CA SER A 88 -6.92 -2.91 8.80
C SER A 88 -5.80 -3.26 7.83
N PHE A 89 -6.08 -4.03 6.78
CA PHE A 89 -5.10 -4.34 5.74
C PHE A 89 -4.71 -3.10 4.92
N LEU A 90 -5.64 -2.19 4.63
CA LEU A 90 -5.33 -0.94 3.93
C LEU A 90 -4.39 -0.04 4.76
N ILE A 91 -4.61 0.08 6.06
CA ILE A 91 -3.71 0.83 6.95
C ILE A 91 -2.32 0.19 6.93
N LEU A 92 -2.21 -1.14 7.05
CA LEU A 92 -0.93 -1.85 6.99
C LEU A 92 -0.22 -1.66 5.64
N GLN A 93 -0.96 -1.70 4.52
CA GLN A 93 -0.43 -1.47 3.18
C GLN A 93 0.10 -0.03 3.02
N ASN A 94 -0.72 0.96 3.39
CA ASN A 94 -0.39 2.38 3.21
C ASN A 94 0.74 2.86 4.12
N THR A 95 0.89 2.27 5.29
CA THR A 95 2.03 2.49 6.19
C THR A 95 3.26 1.64 5.86
N ARG A 96 3.18 0.82 4.83
CA ARG A 96 4.23 -0.12 4.41
C ARG A 96 4.65 -1.14 5.45
N THR A 97 3.86 -1.31 6.50
CA THR A 97 4.11 -2.30 7.55
C THR A 97 3.90 -3.72 7.02
N ARG A 98 2.91 -3.89 6.13
CA ARG A 98 2.64 -5.17 5.47
C ARG A 98 2.06 -4.95 4.08
N ILE A 99 2.74 -5.44 3.07
CA ILE A 99 2.27 -5.41 1.68
C ILE A 99 1.49 -6.70 1.39
N PHE A 100 0.23 -6.58 0.95
CA PHE A 100 -0.63 -7.73 0.68
C PHE A 100 -1.25 -7.76 -0.71
N LYS A 101 -1.14 -6.68 -1.48
CA LYS A 101 -1.59 -6.55 -2.87
C LYS A 101 -0.61 -5.71 -3.68
N THR A 102 -0.84 -5.61 -4.98
CA THR A 102 -0.13 -4.70 -5.87
C THR A 102 -0.37 -3.25 -5.45
N ASP A 103 0.67 -2.43 -5.49
CA ASP A 103 0.62 -1.01 -5.26
C ASP A 103 0.58 -0.24 -6.59
N TYR A 104 -0.26 0.78 -6.70
CA TYR A 104 -0.43 1.52 -7.94
C TYR A 104 -0.14 3.00 -7.75
N ILE A 105 0.66 3.54 -8.66
CA ILE A 105 0.97 4.97 -8.73
C ILE A 105 0.36 5.50 -10.02
N SER A 106 -0.53 6.47 -9.93
CA SER A 106 -1.15 7.09 -11.09
C SER A 106 -1.05 8.61 -10.97
N CYS A 107 -0.75 9.28 -12.07
CA CYS A 107 -0.80 10.73 -12.10
C CYS A 107 -2.25 11.24 -12.03
N PRO A 108 -2.48 12.51 -11.58
CA PRO A 108 -3.83 13.06 -11.44
C PRO A 108 -4.52 13.39 -12.78
N SER A 109 -3.90 13.08 -13.92
CA SER A 109 -4.29 13.48 -15.26
C SER A 109 -4.16 14.99 -15.52
N CYS A 110 -3.91 15.37 -16.74
CA CYS A 110 -3.85 16.77 -17.19
C CYS A 110 -4.06 16.82 -18.71
N GLY A 111 -4.08 18.01 -19.30
CA GLY A 111 -4.25 18.20 -20.75
C GLY A 111 -3.17 17.55 -21.64
N ARG A 112 -2.12 16.98 -21.07
CA ARG A 112 -1.07 16.22 -21.77
C ARG A 112 -1.31 14.72 -21.77
N THR A 113 -2.32 14.24 -21.04
CA THR A 113 -2.68 12.80 -20.99
C THR A 113 -3.11 12.34 -22.40
N LYS A 114 -2.60 11.20 -22.84
CA LYS A 114 -2.70 10.70 -24.21
C LYS A 114 -3.69 9.54 -24.38
N PHE A 115 -4.37 9.14 -23.31
CA PHE A 115 -5.35 8.05 -23.26
C PHE A 115 -6.30 8.24 -22.08
N ASP A 116 -7.37 7.46 -21.98
CA ASP A 116 -8.20 7.44 -20.76
C ASP A 116 -7.44 6.81 -19.60
N LEU A 117 -6.94 7.67 -18.70
CA LEU A 117 -6.11 7.25 -17.59
C LEU A 117 -6.88 6.43 -16.55
N GLN A 118 -8.16 6.75 -16.34
CA GLN A 118 -8.99 6.05 -15.34
C GLN A 118 -9.33 4.65 -15.83
N GLU A 119 -9.81 4.51 -17.05
CA GLU A 119 -10.13 3.24 -17.70
C GLU A 119 -8.89 2.35 -17.78
N THR A 120 -7.77 2.89 -18.27
CA THR A 120 -6.51 2.13 -18.37
C THR A 120 -5.99 1.70 -17.01
N THR A 121 -6.06 2.56 -16.00
CA THR A 121 -5.65 2.20 -14.63
C THR A 121 -6.53 1.09 -14.07
N ALA A 122 -7.85 1.12 -14.32
CA ALA A 122 -8.77 0.07 -13.91
C ALA A 122 -8.43 -1.27 -14.59
N LEU A 123 -8.17 -1.25 -15.89
CA LEU A 123 -7.80 -2.43 -16.67
C LEU A 123 -6.46 -3.04 -16.20
N VAL A 124 -5.44 -2.20 -15.98
CA VAL A 124 -4.16 -2.66 -15.41
C VAL A 124 -4.37 -3.29 -14.04
N LYS A 125 -5.19 -2.68 -13.18
CA LYS A 125 -5.52 -3.23 -11.85
C LYS A 125 -6.24 -4.58 -11.94
N GLU A 126 -7.20 -4.73 -12.82
CA GLU A 126 -7.95 -5.97 -13.02
C GLU A 126 -7.01 -7.14 -13.30
N HIS A 127 -6.01 -6.94 -14.14
CA HIS A 127 -5.08 -8.00 -14.55
C HIS A 127 -3.91 -8.22 -13.60
N THR A 128 -3.57 -7.26 -12.72
CA THR A 128 -2.33 -7.30 -11.93
C THR A 128 -2.52 -7.19 -10.41
N ASN A 129 -3.75 -7.06 -9.89
CA ASN A 129 -4.03 -6.83 -8.47
C ASN A 129 -3.55 -7.96 -7.54
N HIS A 130 -3.32 -9.14 -8.07
CA HIS A 130 -2.84 -10.33 -7.37
C HIS A 130 -1.30 -10.37 -7.23
N LEU A 131 -0.57 -9.50 -7.94
CA LEU A 131 0.89 -9.45 -7.94
C LEU A 131 1.40 -8.75 -6.67
N LYS A 132 1.32 -9.47 -5.57
CA LYS A 132 1.63 -8.95 -4.25
C LYS A 132 3.07 -8.45 -4.13
N GLY A 133 3.22 -7.21 -3.74
CA GLY A 133 4.50 -6.56 -3.51
C GLY A 133 5.00 -5.72 -4.68
N LEU A 134 4.48 -5.92 -5.89
CA LEU A 134 4.84 -5.09 -7.03
C LEU A 134 4.21 -3.70 -6.94
N LYS A 135 4.94 -2.71 -7.44
CA LYS A 135 4.49 -1.34 -7.67
C LYS A 135 4.38 -1.09 -9.16
N ILE A 136 3.18 -0.82 -9.65
CA ILE A 136 2.93 -0.53 -11.05
C ILE A 136 2.48 0.92 -11.20
N SER A 137 3.12 1.67 -12.08
CA SER A 137 2.74 3.04 -12.38
C SER A 137 1.98 3.13 -13.70
N VAL A 138 0.93 4.00 -13.73
CA VAL A 138 0.20 4.36 -14.95
C VAL A 138 0.25 5.88 -15.10
N MET A 139 1.04 6.35 -16.06
CA MET A 139 1.33 7.76 -16.27
C MET A 139 0.79 8.26 -17.60
N GLY A 140 -0.02 9.29 -17.55
CA GLY A 140 -0.71 9.85 -18.74
C GLY A 140 0.21 10.44 -19.80
N CYS A 141 1.44 10.86 -19.44
CA CYS A 141 2.40 11.43 -20.38
C CYS A 141 3.85 11.25 -19.94
N ILE A 142 4.77 11.32 -20.91
CA ILE A 142 6.21 11.18 -20.70
C ILE A 142 6.85 12.38 -19.96
N VAL A 143 6.17 13.52 -19.85
CA VAL A 143 6.78 14.75 -19.31
C VAL A 143 7.14 14.60 -17.82
N ASN A 144 6.18 14.17 -17.01
CA ASN A 144 6.40 13.97 -15.58
C ASN A 144 6.49 12.47 -15.21
N GLY A 145 5.96 11.60 -16.09
CA GLY A 145 5.83 10.17 -15.83
C GLY A 145 7.12 9.53 -15.30
N PRO A 146 8.27 9.65 -15.98
CA PRO A 146 9.51 9.02 -15.52
C PRO A 146 9.99 9.49 -14.13
N GLY A 147 9.70 10.73 -13.74
CA GLY A 147 10.02 11.26 -12.41
C GLY A 147 9.06 10.76 -11.33
N GLU A 148 7.76 10.80 -11.62
CA GLU A 148 6.70 10.40 -10.67
C GLU A 148 6.64 8.89 -10.44
N MET A 149 7.13 8.09 -11.41
CA MET A 149 7.20 6.63 -11.29
C MET A 149 8.54 6.11 -10.78
N ALA A 150 9.41 6.96 -10.28
CA ALA A 150 10.80 6.60 -9.92
C ALA A 150 10.92 5.41 -8.94
N ASP A 151 9.89 5.17 -8.14
CA ASP A 151 9.82 4.07 -7.17
C ASP A 151 8.96 2.88 -7.65
N ALA A 152 8.45 2.92 -8.89
CA ALA A 152 7.68 1.83 -9.45
C ALA A 152 8.60 0.73 -10.02
N ASP A 153 8.18 -0.52 -9.89
CA ASP A 153 8.86 -1.66 -10.51
C ASP A 153 8.59 -1.70 -12.01
N TYR A 154 7.35 -1.36 -12.41
CA TYR A 154 6.92 -1.28 -13.80
C TYR A 154 6.16 0.01 -14.08
N GLY A 155 6.36 0.57 -15.28
CA GLY A 155 5.73 1.79 -15.72
C GLY A 155 5.01 1.65 -17.05
N TYR A 156 3.76 2.09 -17.09
CA TYR A 156 2.94 2.29 -18.29
C TYR A 156 2.82 3.79 -18.53
N VAL A 157 3.40 4.30 -19.60
CA VAL A 157 3.56 5.74 -19.81
C VAL A 157 3.09 6.15 -21.21
N GLY A 158 2.15 7.10 -21.27
CA GLY A 158 1.73 7.71 -22.54
C GLY A 158 2.88 8.48 -23.20
N SER A 159 3.28 8.08 -24.39
CA SER A 159 4.38 8.71 -25.16
C SER A 159 3.91 9.44 -26.42
N GLY A 160 2.68 9.25 -26.85
CA GLY A 160 2.03 9.89 -27.97
C GLY A 160 0.55 9.55 -28.01
N ASP A 161 -0.20 10.10 -28.95
CA ASP A 161 -1.64 9.80 -29.10
C ASP A 161 -1.82 8.33 -29.47
N GLY A 162 -2.44 7.55 -28.58
CA GLY A 162 -2.59 6.10 -28.71
C GLY A 162 -1.29 5.30 -28.66
N VAL A 163 -0.19 5.91 -28.20
CA VAL A 163 1.14 5.28 -28.15
C VAL A 163 1.66 5.26 -26.72
N ILE A 164 2.11 4.09 -26.30
CA ILE A 164 2.58 3.80 -24.94
C ILE A 164 4.04 3.35 -24.96
N SER A 165 4.73 3.69 -23.91
CA SER A 165 6.07 3.18 -23.58
C SER A 165 6.04 2.44 -22.24
N LEU A 166 6.71 1.28 -22.17
CA LEU A 166 6.81 0.48 -20.96
C LEU A 166 8.21 0.58 -20.36
N TYR A 167 8.24 0.65 -19.05
CA TYR A 167 9.44 0.79 -18.25
C TYR A 167 9.56 -0.36 -17.25
N LYS A 168 10.81 -0.74 -16.94
CA LYS A 168 11.16 -1.54 -15.78
C LYS A 168 12.00 -0.66 -14.85
N GLY A 169 11.47 -0.33 -13.66
CA GLY A 169 12.07 0.71 -12.84
C GLY A 169 12.19 2.01 -13.63
N LYS A 170 13.40 2.52 -13.77
CA LYS A 170 13.69 3.74 -14.55
C LYS A 170 14.08 3.48 -15.99
N GLU A 171 14.26 2.23 -16.38
CA GLU A 171 14.71 1.83 -17.71
C GLU A 171 13.54 1.71 -18.68
N LEU A 172 13.66 2.36 -19.82
CA LEU A 172 12.71 2.25 -20.93
C LEU A 172 12.97 0.97 -21.71
N VAL A 173 12.03 0.00 -21.59
CA VAL A 173 12.20 -1.35 -22.17
C VAL A 173 11.51 -1.47 -23.52
N LYS A 174 10.26 -1.01 -23.64
CA LYS A 174 9.49 -1.11 -24.89
C LYS A 174 8.95 0.25 -25.29
N ARG A 175 9.00 0.57 -26.60
CA ARG A 175 8.53 1.86 -27.16
C ARG A 175 7.48 1.63 -28.24
N ASN A 176 6.70 2.66 -28.50
CA ASN A 176 5.77 2.72 -29.64
C ASN A 176 4.76 1.57 -29.67
N ILE A 177 4.28 1.16 -28.52
CA ILE A 177 3.24 0.14 -28.37
C ILE A 177 1.88 0.83 -28.56
N SER A 178 0.97 0.22 -29.31
CA SER A 178 -0.41 0.72 -29.40
C SER A 178 -1.11 0.59 -28.04
N SER A 179 -1.94 1.54 -27.66
CA SER A 179 -2.69 1.51 -26.39
C SER A 179 -3.54 0.24 -26.25
N GLU A 180 -4.02 -0.34 -27.36
CA GLU A 180 -4.81 -1.57 -27.38
C GLU A 180 -4.01 -2.81 -26.93
N GLN A 181 -2.70 -2.83 -27.20
CA GLN A 181 -1.81 -3.96 -26.88
C GLN A 181 -0.98 -3.71 -25.62
N ALA A 182 -0.95 -2.50 -25.12
CA ALA A 182 0.01 -2.09 -24.11
C ALA A 182 -0.19 -2.74 -22.75
N VAL A 183 -1.42 -3.15 -22.38
CA VAL A 183 -1.69 -3.89 -21.15
C VAL A 183 -1.16 -5.31 -21.25
N ASP A 184 -1.38 -6.00 -22.37
CA ASP A 184 -0.87 -7.34 -22.61
C ASP A 184 0.66 -7.33 -22.67
N GLU A 185 1.25 -6.33 -23.29
CA GLU A 185 2.71 -6.13 -23.34
C GLU A 185 3.31 -5.84 -21.95
N LEU A 186 2.58 -5.12 -21.07
CA LEU A 186 2.97 -4.93 -19.68
C LEU A 186 2.96 -6.26 -18.92
N ILE A 187 1.91 -7.06 -19.08
CA ILE A 187 1.81 -8.39 -18.47
C ILE A 187 2.96 -9.27 -18.95
N GLN A 188 3.24 -9.25 -20.25
CA GLN A 188 4.34 -10.02 -20.83
C GLN A 188 5.70 -9.54 -20.26
N LEU A 189 5.91 -8.25 -20.13
CA LEU A 189 7.11 -7.69 -19.51
C LEU A 189 7.30 -8.15 -18.06
N ILE A 190 6.22 -8.20 -17.28
CA ILE A 190 6.25 -8.72 -15.89
C ILE A 190 6.62 -10.22 -15.88
N LYS A 191 6.06 -11.01 -16.81
CA LYS A 191 6.40 -12.44 -16.98
C LYS A 191 7.85 -12.67 -17.37
N GLU A 192 8.37 -11.89 -18.31
CA GLU A 192 9.76 -11.96 -18.79
C GLU A 192 10.79 -11.68 -17.70
N ASN A 193 10.36 -11.04 -16.60
CA ASN A 193 11.21 -10.70 -15.47
C ASN A 193 10.98 -11.58 -14.22
N ASP A 194 10.26 -12.70 -14.37
CA ASP A 194 9.94 -13.65 -13.29
C ASP A 194 9.15 -13.05 -12.11
N ASP A 195 8.51 -11.88 -12.32
CA ASP A 195 7.71 -11.18 -11.30
C ASP A 195 6.21 -11.53 -11.40
N TRP A 196 5.84 -12.41 -12.33
CA TRP A 196 4.46 -12.88 -12.50
C TRP A 196 4.16 -14.07 -11.60
N VAL A 197 3.02 -14.01 -10.96
CA VAL A 197 2.43 -15.15 -10.22
C VAL A 197 1.01 -15.35 -10.75
N ASP A 198 0.64 -16.57 -11.11
CA ASP A 198 -0.71 -16.82 -11.58
C ASP A 198 -1.75 -16.53 -10.48
N PRO A 199 -2.91 -15.93 -10.83
CA PRO A 199 -3.96 -15.69 -9.87
C PRO A 199 -4.45 -17.01 -9.26
N LYS A 200 -4.58 -17.04 -7.94
CA LYS A 200 -5.18 -18.22 -7.27
C LYS A 200 -6.69 -18.19 -7.52
N ASN A 201 -7.21 -19.28 -8.09
CA ASN A 201 -8.64 -19.55 -8.22
C ASN A 201 -9.33 -19.62 -6.84
#